data_e4336c1182299037e86e9b2f4390ae55
#
_entry.id   e4336c1182299037e86e9b2f4390ae55
#
_cell.length_a   1.000
_cell.length_b   1.000
_cell.length_c   1.000
_cell.angle_alpha   90.00
_cell.angle_beta   90.00
_cell.angle_gamma   90.00
#
_symmetry.space_group_name_H-M   'P 1'
#
loop_
_entity.id
_entity.type
_entity.pdbx_description
1 polymer ?
#
loop_
_entity_poly.entity_id
_entity_poly.type
_entity_poly.pdbx_seq_one_letter_code
_entity_poly.pdbx_strand_id
1 'polypeptide(L)'
;MISYSDTILSSPQRGVFAGSAALLACLLAACGGPSTDAPSSSPSSSESTALVIPMEGLEKTELTFGFIKLTDMAPLAIAYEKGFFEDEGLYVTLEPQANWKVLLDRVIDGELSGAHMLAGQPLAATIGYGTKAHIVTPFSMDLNGNGITVSNEVWEKMRPNIPSMEDGRPMHPISASALKPVVEEYAADGKPFNMGMVFPVSTHNYELRYWLASGGIHPGFYSPDDVSGQIQADALLSVTPPPQMPATLEAGTIYGYCVGEPWNQQAVFKGIGVPVITDYEIWKDNPEKVFGITAEFAEENPVTTKAVTRALIRAAMWLDENDNANRAEAVEILARSEYVGADADVIANSMTGTFEYERGDKREVPDFNVFFRYNATYPYYSDAVWYLSQMRRWGQISDSKDDAWYDATAREVYRPDIYLEAAQSLVDDGLADAADFPWETDGYKPVTSDFIDGVSYDGRQPNAYLESLTIGLKTSQTVAAGEVIE
;
A
#
# COMPACT_ATOMS: atom_id res chain seq x y z
N MET A 1 -25.01 49.29 4.90
CA MET A 1 -24.90 50.42 5.85
C MET A 1 -24.57 49.83 7.22
N ILE A 2 -23.60 50.47 7.89
CA ILE A 2 -23.09 50.22 9.25
C ILE A 2 -21.97 49.16 9.24
N SER A 3 -20.76 49.50 9.13
CA SER A 3 -19.74 50.38 9.81
C SER A 3 -18.86 49.59 10.77
N TYR A 4 -17.59 49.49 10.38
CA TYR A 4 -16.29 49.31 11.07
C TYR A 4 -16.24 49.57 12.57
N SER A 5 -15.39 48.81 13.26
CA SER A 5 -14.47 49.35 14.27
C SER A 5 -13.22 48.47 14.40
N ASP A 6 -12.10 49.07 14.05
CA ASP A 6 -10.70 48.62 14.36
C ASP A 6 -10.44 48.75 15.86
N THR A 7 -9.59 47.86 16.38
CA THR A 7 -8.76 48.17 17.55
C THR A 7 -7.40 47.51 17.40
N ILE A 8 -6.42 48.37 17.20
CA ILE A 8 -4.96 48.14 17.27
C ILE A 8 -4.49 48.30 18.72
N LEU A 9 -3.41 47.61 19.08
CA LEU A 9 -2.38 47.86 20.13
C LEU A 9 -2.02 46.53 20.81
N SER A 10 -0.80 46.12 21.08
CA SER A 10 0.57 46.63 21.00
C SER A 10 1.50 45.50 21.49
N SER A 11 2.64 45.35 20.88
CA SER A 11 3.76 44.58 21.46
C SER A 11 4.49 45.37 22.58
N PRO A 12 5.22 44.70 23.45
CA PRO A 12 6.58 45.13 23.69
C PRO A 12 7.63 44.02 23.84
N GLN A 13 8.72 44.20 23.10
CA GLN A 13 10.10 44.41 23.57
C GLN A 13 10.87 43.24 24.22
N ARG A 14 12.00 43.08 23.59
CA ARG A 14 13.25 42.37 23.85
C ARG A 14 13.77 42.48 25.30
N GLY A 15 14.33 41.39 25.81
CA GLY A 15 15.29 41.36 26.91
C GLY A 15 16.46 40.46 26.57
N VAL A 16 17.61 41.09 26.29
CA VAL A 16 18.94 40.48 26.14
C VAL A 16 19.52 40.32 27.55
N PHE A 17 20.03 39.13 27.87
CA PHE A 17 21.02 38.98 28.93
C PHE A 17 22.17 38.08 28.45
N ALA A 18 23.36 38.68 28.47
CA ALA A 18 24.66 38.08 28.23
C ALA A 18 25.37 37.79 29.57
N GLY A 19 26.28 36.85 29.53
CA GLY A 19 27.35 36.65 30.54
C GLY A 19 27.27 35.27 31.19
N SER A 20 28.30 34.51 31.42
CA SER A 20 29.73 34.64 31.31
C SER A 20 30.36 33.26 31.48
N ALA A 21 31.48 33.05 30.85
CA ALA A 21 32.34 31.86 30.96
C ALA A 21 32.96 31.73 32.35
N ALA A 22 33.21 30.50 32.80
CA ALA A 22 34.25 30.22 33.78
C ALA A 22 34.91 28.86 33.46
N LEU A 23 36.13 28.93 33.00
CA LEU A 23 37.12 27.84 33.00
C LEU A 23 37.53 27.53 34.44
N LEU A 24 37.69 26.28 34.78
CA LEU A 24 38.63 25.87 35.82
C LEU A 24 39.27 24.51 35.45
N ALA A 25 40.52 24.58 35.15
CA ALA A 25 41.44 23.46 35.08
C ALA A 25 42.07 23.23 36.46
N CYS A 26 42.21 21.99 36.87
CA CYS A 26 43.21 21.59 37.87
C CYS A 26 43.76 20.19 37.62
N LEU A 27 45.08 20.15 37.73
CA LEU A 27 46.01 19.08 37.42
C LEU A 27 46.16 17.98 38.50
N LEU A 28 46.52 16.77 38.00
CA LEU A 28 47.52 15.80 38.48
C LEU A 28 47.60 15.39 39.95
N ALA A 29 47.55 14.10 40.16
CA ALA A 29 48.67 13.36 40.81
C ALA A 29 48.58 11.84 40.58
N ALA A 30 49.73 11.25 40.25
CA ALA A 30 49.96 9.84 39.98
C ALA A 30 50.44 9.08 41.24
N CYS A 31 50.29 7.72 41.18
CA CYS A 31 51.15 6.64 41.71
C CYS A 31 50.26 5.42 41.92
N GLY A 32 50.46 4.24 41.42
CA GLY A 32 51.60 3.46 41.08
C GLY A 32 51.30 1.99 41.38
N GLY A 33 51.64 1.06 40.45
CA GLY A 33 51.96 -0.34 40.75
C GLY A 33 51.03 -1.40 40.09
N PRO A 34 51.61 -2.51 39.59
CA PRO A 34 51.10 -3.27 38.46
C PRO A 34 50.35 -4.53 38.86
N SER A 35 49.32 -4.88 38.05
CA SER A 35 48.82 -6.27 37.96
C SER A 35 48.49 -6.57 36.52
N THR A 36 49.17 -7.57 36.02
CA THR A 36 48.98 -8.23 34.74
C THR A 36 47.68 -8.97 34.72
N ASP A 37 46.78 -8.58 33.79
CA ASP A 37 45.86 -9.49 33.14
C ASP A 37 45.41 -8.86 31.80
N ALA A 38 45.77 -9.51 30.72
CA ALA A 38 45.39 -9.08 29.38
C ALA A 38 43.92 -9.43 29.09
N PRO A 39 43.07 -8.49 28.66
CA PRO A 39 41.81 -8.85 28.06
C PRO A 39 42.05 -9.21 26.59
N SER A 40 41.57 -10.38 26.21
CA SER A 40 41.43 -10.83 24.84
C SER A 40 40.66 -9.83 24.04
N SER A 41 41.31 -9.18 23.07
CA SER A 41 40.69 -8.38 22.05
C SER A 41 39.89 -9.30 21.13
N SER A 42 38.57 -9.29 21.30
CA SER A 42 37.65 -9.72 20.25
C SER A 42 37.83 -8.78 19.05
N PRO A 43 37.90 -9.27 17.82
CA PRO A 43 37.94 -8.40 16.67
C PRO A 43 36.59 -7.69 16.60
N SER A 44 36.58 -6.36 16.70
CA SER A 44 35.47 -5.55 16.26
C SER A 44 35.33 -5.81 14.75
N SER A 45 34.24 -6.40 14.33
CA SER A 45 33.82 -6.38 12.95
C SER A 45 33.71 -4.91 12.55
N SER A 46 34.71 -4.39 11.82
CA SER A 46 34.53 -3.17 11.06
C SER A 46 33.47 -3.49 9.99
N GLU A 47 32.28 -3.02 10.19
CA GLU A 47 31.34 -2.87 9.07
C GLU A 47 32.05 -2.03 8.02
N SER A 48 32.46 -2.69 6.95
CA SER A 48 32.91 -2.02 5.74
C SER A 48 31.67 -1.37 5.14
N THR A 49 31.43 -0.11 5.45
CA THR A 49 30.48 0.70 4.70
C THR A 49 31.02 0.76 3.27
N ALA A 50 30.43 0.00 2.36
CA ALA A 50 30.72 0.10 0.95
C ALA A 50 30.46 1.56 0.54
N LEU A 51 31.47 2.21 -0.03
CA LEU A 51 31.30 3.56 -0.59
C LEU A 51 30.37 3.44 -1.79
N VAL A 52 29.16 3.92 -1.64
CA VAL A 52 28.22 4.01 -2.75
C VAL A 52 28.72 5.10 -3.69
N ILE A 53 28.92 4.75 -4.95
CA ILE A 53 29.33 5.68 -6.00
C ILE A 53 28.06 6.07 -6.76
N PRO A 54 27.69 7.37 -6.81
CA PRO A 54 26.52 7.80 -7.57
C PRO A 54 26.55 7.31 -9.02
N MET A 55 25.41 6.99 -9.59
CA MET A 55 25.32 6.55 -10.98
C MET A 55 25.77 7.66 -11.93
N GLU A 56 26.64 7.31 -12.89
CA GLU A 56 27.06 8.26 -13.93
C GLU A 56 26.02 8.33 -15.05
N GLY A 57 25.83 9.52 -15.61
CA GLY A 57 25.00 9.72 -16.81
C GLY A 57 23.52 9.88 -16.52
N LEU A 58 23.14 10.27 -15.28
CA LEU A 58 21.74 10.59 -14.94
C LEU A 58 21.22 11.70 -15.87
N GLU A 59 20.08 11.47 -16.50
CA GLU A 59 19.44 12.42 -17.40
C GLU A 59 18.73 13.54 -16.60
N LYS A 60 18.19 13.17 -15.43
CA LYS A 60 17.47 14.08 -14.53
C LYS A 60 17.81 13.74 -13.08
N THR A 61 18.27 14.71 -12.30
CA THR A 61 18.68 14.52 -10.92
C THR A 61 17.69 15.09 -9.91
N GLU A 62 16.95 16.14 -10.26
CA GLU A 62 15.92 16.72 -9.41
C GLU A 62 14.56 16.10 -9.74
N LEU A 63 13.97 15.39 -8.78
CA LEU A 63 12.74 14.62 -8.95
C LEU A 63 11.73 14.98 -7.88
N THR A 64 10.44 14.96 -8.23
CA THR A 64 9.35 15.10 -7.27
C THR A 64 8.47 13.86 -7.36
N PHE A 65 8.26 13.18 -6.24
CA PHE A 65 7.39 12.00 -6.16
C PHE A 65 6.17 12.26 -5.31
N GLY A 66 5.00 11.86 -5.83
CA GLY A 66 3.74 11.95 -5.12
C GLY A 66 3.44 10.71 -4.27
N PHE A 67 2.73 10.90 -3.17
CA PHE A 67 2.24 9.80 -2.35
C PHE A 67 0.91 10.11 -1.65
N ILE A 68 0.21 9.08 -1.22
CA ILE A 68 -0.94 9.18 -0.31
C ILE A 68 -0.49 8.77 1.09
N LYS A 69 -1.05 9.39 2.14
CA LYS A 69 -0.72 9.16 3.55
C LYS A 69 -1.20 7.79 4.03
N LEU A 70 -0.39 6.78 3.73
CA LEU A 70 -0.56 5.37 4.05
C LEU A 70 0.79 4.77 4.43
N THR A 71 0.84 3.70 5.21
CA THR A 71 2.10 3.06 5.62
C THR A 71 2.85 2.39 4.46
N ASP A 72 2.15 2.00 3.42
CA ASP A 72 2.69 1.38 2.21
C ASP A 72 3.53 2.33 1.33
N MET A 73 3.53 3.65 1.62
CA MET A 73 4.48 4.59 1.03
C MET A 73 5.90 4.50 1.65
N ALA A 74 6.09 3.63 2.65
CA ALA A 74 7.33 3.51 3.41
C ALA A 74 8.60 3.41 2.56
N PRO A 75 8.66 2.66 1.43
CA PRO A 75 9.86 2.63 0.60
C PRO A 75 10.32 4.02 0.13
N LEU A 76 9.40 4.92 -0.19
CA LEU A 76 9.73 6.31 -0.56
C LEU A 76 10.30 7.10 0.62
N ALA A 77 9.63 7.03 1.78
CA ALA A 77 10.07 7.74 2.98
C ALA A 77 11.46 7.25 3.45
N ILE A 78 11.66 5.94 3.45
CA ILE A 78 12.92 5.33 3.89
C ILE A 78 14.05 5.63 2.88
N ALA A 79 13.79 5.57 1.57
CA ALA A 79 14.79 5.93 0.57
C ALA A 79 15.24 7.39 0.73
N TYR A 80 14.33 8.29 1.09
CA TYR A 80 14.61 9.69 1.37
C TYR A 80 15.38 9.86 2.69
N GLU A 81 14.87 9.36 3.81
CA GLU A 81 15.43 9.57 5.15
C GLU A 81 16.76 8.86 5.41
N LYS A 82 16.99 7.73 4.72
CA LYS A 82 18.24 6.96 4.80
C LYS A 82 19.27 7.42 3.76
N GLY A 83 18.95 8.41 2.93
CA GLY A 83 19.86 8.96 1.93
C GLY A 83 20.07 8.05 0.72
N PHE A 84 19.22 7.03 0.49
CA PHE A 84 19.42 6.12 -0.64
C PHE A 84 19.22 6.79 -1.99
N PHE A 85 18.38 7.82 -2.09
CA PHE A 85 18.29 8.63 -3.30
C PHE A 85 19.54 9.45 -3.55
N GLU A 86 20.09 10.09 -2.50
CA GLU A 86 21.31 10.88 -2.59
C GLU A 86 22.53 10.04 -2.93
N ASP A 87 22.61 8.82 -2.40
CA ASP A 87 23.62 7.83 -2.75
C ASP A 87 23.66 7.52 -4.26
N GLU A 88 22.50 7.48 -4.90
CA GLU A 88 22.38 7.29 -6.35
C GLU A 88 22.57 8.61 -7.15
N GLY A 89 22.76 9.74 -6.50
CA GLY A 89 22.93 11.06 -7.12
C GLY A 89 21.61 11.78 -7.42
N LEU A 90 20.52 11.40 -6.75
CA LEU A 90 19.18 11.95 -6.95
C LEU A 90 18.80 12.91 -5.81
N TYR A 91 18.21 14.03 -6.15
CA TYR A 91 17.64 15.02 -5.22
C TYR A 91 16.12 14.96 -5.29
N VAL A 92 15.53 14.25 -4.34
CA VAL A 92 14.11 13.93 -4.35
C VAL A 92 13.32 14.83 -3.42
N THR A 93 12.16 15.30 -3.86
CA THR A 93 11.12 15.92 -3.04
C THR A 93 9.92 14.97 -2.97
N LEU A 94 9.41 14.71 -1.76
CA LEU A 94 8.20 13.91 -1.56
C LEU A 94 7.02 14.84 -1.27
N GLU A 95 5.93 14.70 -2.04
CA GLU A 95 4.73 15.52 -1.92
C GLU A 95 3.49 14.68 -1.61
N PRO A 96 2.81 14.88 -0.44
CA PRO A 96 1.54 14.25 -0.17
C PRO A 96 0.45 14.79 -1.10
N GLN A 97 -0.36 13.89 -1.65
CA GLN A 97 -1.45 14.23 -2.56
C GLN A 97 -2.82 14.08 -1.89
N ALA A 98 -3.81 14.83 -2.35
CA ALA A 98 -5.15 14.86 -1.76
C ALA A 98 -5.95 13.57 -2.00
N ASN A 99 -5.75 12.93 -3.14
CA ASN A 99 -6.41 11.70 -3.54
C ASN A 99 -5.73 11.06 -4.76
N TRP A 100 -6.11 9.83 -5.08
CA TRP A 100 -5.52 9.03 -6.14
C TRP A 100 -5.69 9.60 -7.55
N LYS A 101 -6.80 10.32 -7.81
CA LYS A 101 -7.01 10.95 -9.11
C LYS A 101 -6.04 12.12 -9.33
N VAL A 102 -5.93 13.01 -8.36
CA VAL A 102 -4.99 14.14 -8.41
C VAL A 102 -3.56 13.66 -8.56
N LEU A 103 -3.18 12.61 -7.83
CA LEU A 103 -1.85 12.00 -7.92
C LEU A 103 -1.57 11.52 -9.35
N LEU A 104 -2.48 10.75 -9.95
CA LEU A 104 -2.33 10.24 -11.32
C LEU A 104 -2.27 11.37 -12.36
N ASP A 105 -3.19 12.35 -12.26
CA ASP A 105 -3.23 13.49 -13.20
C ASP A 105 -1.89 14.25 -13.17
N ARG A 106 -1.33 14.52 -11.99
CA ARG A 106 -0.05 15.23 -11.85
C ARG A 106 1.17 14.46 -12.37
N VAL A 107 1.13 13.10 -12.35
CA VAL A 107 2.16 12.28 -13.01
C VAL A 107 2.00 12.38 -14.54
N ILE A 108 0.78 12.31 -15.05
CA ILE A 108 0.48 12.44 -16.49
C ILE A 108 0.92 13.80 -17.03
N ASP A 109 0.66 14.86 -16.27
CA ASP A 109 1.00 16.24 -16.65
C ASP A 109 2.49 16.57 -16.46
N GLY A 110 3.30 15.64 -15.90
CA GLY A 110 4.74 15.80 -15.67
C GLY A 110 5.09 16.71 -14.48
N GLU A 111 4.10 17.11 -13.67
CA GLU A 111 4.32 17.84 -12.41
C GLU A 111 4.98 16.96 -11.35
N LEU A 112 4.68 15.65 -11.36
CA LEU A 112 5.36 14.63 -10.58
C LEU A 112 6.18 13.75 -11.55
N SER A 113 7.42 13.48 -11.19
CA SER A 113 8.30 12.58 -11.94
C SER A 113 7.89 11.12 -11.80
N GLY A 114 7.13 10.79 -10.77
CA GLY A 114 6.60 9.46 -10.45
C GLY A 114 5.80 9.50 -9.16
N ALA A 115 5.18 8.40 -8.80
CA ALA A 115 4.37 8.35 -7.58
C ALA A 115 4.15 6.93 -7.05
N HIS A 116 3.89 6.87 -5.74
CA HIS A 116 3.22 5.77 -5.07
C HIS A 116 1.80 5.64 -5.63
N MET A 117 1.50 4.55 -6.34
CA MET A 117 0.22 4.35 -7.03
C MET A 117 -0.46 3.06 -6.58
N LEU A 118 -1.79 3.05 -6.69
CA LEU A 118 -2.56 1.80 -6.67
C LEU A 118 -2.12 0.93 -7.85
N ALA A 119 -1.86 -0.35 -7.62
CA ALA A 119 -1.33 -1.26 -8.66
C ALA A 119 -2.23 -1.37 -9.90
N GLY A 120 -3.54 -1.16 -9.75
CA GLY A 120 -4.49 -1.11 -10.86
C GLY A 120 -4.49 0.20 -11.67
N GLN A 121 -3.93 1.31 -11.15
CA GLN A 121 -3.98 2.62 -11.84
C GLN A 121 -3.19 2.66 -13.14
N PRO A 122 -1.93 2.19 -13.21
CA PRO A 122 -1.18 2.12 -14.47
C PRO A 122 -1.90 1.32 -15.54
N LEU A 123 -2.46 0.16 -15.17
CA LEU A 123 -3.23 -0.70 -16.07
C LEU A 123 -4.49 0.00 -16.58
N ALA A 124 -5.28 0.59 -15.67
CA ALA A 124 -6.51 1.31 -16.02
C ALA A 124 -6.22 2.49 -16.95
N ALA A 125 -5.19 3.28 -16.66
CA ALA A 125 -4.79 4.39 -17.53
C ALA A 125 -4.34 3.89 -18.92
N THR A 126 -3.57 2.82 -18.98
CA THR A 126 -3.09 2.26 -20.25
C THR A 126 -4.21 1.70 -21.11
N ILE A 127 -5.21 1.02 -20.53
CA ILE A 127 -6.38 0.55 -21.30
C ILE A 127 -7.41 1.66 -21.56
N GLY A 128 -7.28 2.82 -20.91
CA GLY A 128 -8.18 3.98 -21.09
C GLY A 128 -9.44 3.95 -20.24
N TYR A 129 -9.44 3.26 -19.11
CA TYR A 129 -10.52 3.34 -18.14
C TYR A 129 -10.36 4.60 -17.26
N GLY A 130 -11.29 5.53 -17.39
CA GLY A 130 -11.28 6.84 -16.73
C GLY A 130 -10.37 7.86 -17.40
N THR A 131 -9.08 7.62 -17.47
CA THR A 131 -8.07 8.47 -18.12
C THR A 131 -7.24 7.62 -19.09
N LYS A 132 -6.82 8.18 -20.22
CA LYS A 132 -5.93 7.48 -21.17
C LYS A 132 -4.51 8.04 -21.07
N ALA A 133 -3.59 7.24 -20.56
CA ALA A 133 -2.17 7.56 -20.50
C ALA A 133 -1.35 6.26 -20.42
N HIS A 134 -0.14 6.26 -20.96
CA HIS A 134 0.77 5.11 -20.84
C HIS A 134 1.63 5.28 -19.61
N ILE A 135 1.25 4.60 -18.53
CA ILE A 135 1.97 4.56 -17.25
C ILE A 135 2.60 3.18 -17.12
N VAL A 136 3.84 3.14 -16.68
CA VAL A 136 4.59 1.90 -16.45
C VAL A 136 5.05 1.82 -15.00
N THR A 137 5.29 0.60 -14.52
CA THR A 137 5.85 0.38 -13.19
C THR A 137 7.06 -0.57 -13.24
N PRO A 138 8.24 -0.10 -12.81
CA PRO A 138 9.42 -0.95 -12.64
C PRO A 138 9.51 -1.58 -11.24
N PHE A 139 8.61 -1.23 -10.30
CA PHE A 139 8.76 -1.59 -8.90
C PHE A 139 7.40 -1.77 -8.22
N SER A 140 7.17 -2.96 -7.65
CA SER A 140 6.07 -3.21 -6.71
C SER A 140 6.49 -2.73 -5.32
N MET A 141 5.63 -2.01 -4.60
CA MET A 141 6.04 -1.36 -3.36
C MET A 141 5.89 -2.26 -2.14
N ASP A 142 4.91 -3.16 -2.17
CA ASP A 142 4.60 -4.04 -1.04
C ASP A 142 3.65 -5.19 -1.42
N LEU A 143 3.53 -6.13 -0.48
CA LEU A 143 2.47 -7.13 -0.44
C LEU A 143 1.61 -6.91 0.79
N ASN A 144 0.31 -7.17 0.66
CA ASN A 144 -0.70 -7.03 1.72
C ASN A 144 -0.80 -5.59 2.25
N GLY A 145 -1.21 -5.39 3.50
CA GLY A 145 -1.22 -4.07 4.15
C GLY A 145 -2.58 -3.39 4.22
N ASN A 146 -3.64 -4.05 3.75
CA ASN A 146 -5.02 -3.58 3.82
C ASN A 146 -5.85 -4.33 4.85
N GLY A 147 -6.95 -3.73 5.25
CA GLY A 147 -7.96 -4.38 6.07
C GLY A 147 -9.37 -3.88 5.77
N ILE A 148 -10.35 -4.72 6.09
CA ILE A 148 -11.77 -4.34 6.04
C ILE A 148 -12.24 -4.11 7.47
N THR A 149 -12.67 -2.88 7.74
CA THR A 149 -13.22 -2.44 9.02
C THR A 149 -14.72 -2.21 8.90
N VAL A 150 -15.49 -2.63 9.90
CA VAL A 150 -16.92 -2.32 10.03
C VAL A 150 -17.18 -1.47 11.26
N SER A 151 -18.31 -0.74 11.30
CA SER A 151 -18.71 0.01 12.48
C SER A 151 -19.04 -0.93 13.66
N ASN A 152 -18.96 -0.42 14.89
CA ASN A 152 -19.32 -1.21 16.07
C ASN A 152 -20.76 -1.73 15.99
N GLU A 153 -21.71 -0.94 15.45
CA GLU A 153 -23.09 -1.40 15.26
C GLU A 153 -23.17 -2.63 14.34
N VAL A 154 -22.46 -2.58 13.23
CA VAL A 154 -22.40 -3.71 12.28
C VAL A 154 -21.69 -4.90 12.92
N TRP A 155 -20.61 -4.67 13.65
CA TRP A 155 -19.87 -5.71 14.36
C TRP A 155 -20.73 -6.46 15.35
N GLU A 156 -21.48 -5.75 16.20
CA GLU A 156 -22.40 -6.36 17.18
C GLU A 156 -23.43 -7.28 16.52
N LYS A 157 -23.92 -6.92 15.33
CA LYS A 157 -24.84 -7.73 14.54
C LYS A 157 -24.17 -8.91 13.84
N MET A 158 -22.92 -8.76 13.40
CA MET A 158 -22.14 -9.81 12.75
C MET A 158 -21.63 -10.86 13.74
N ARG A 159 -21.18 -10.42 14.92
CA ARG A 159 -20.44 -11.23 15.90
C ARG A 159 -21.13 -12.56 16.26
N PRO A 160 -22.47 -12.62 16.44
CA PRO A 160 -23.18 -13.87 16.71
C PRO A 160 -23.09 -14.93 15.59
N ASN A 161 -22.77 -14.51 14.36
CA ASN A 161 -22.64 -15.38 13.18
C ASN A 161 -21.20 -15.87 12.95
N ILE A 162 -20.26 -15.48 13.83
CA ILE A 162 -18.84 -15.80 13.70
C ILE A 162 -18.47 -16.85 14.72
N PRO A 163 -17.82 -17.97 14.33
CA PRO A 163 -17.30 -18.94 15.27
C PRO A 163 -16.32 -18.29 16.24
N SER A 164 -16.31 -18.77 17.48
CA SER A 164 -15.36 -18.32 18.51
C SER A 164 -14.28 -19.36 18.74
N MET A 165 -13.08 -18.87 19.05
CA MET A 165 -11.98 -19.66 19.59
C MET A 165 -12.30 -20.09 21.04
N GLU A 166 -11.48 -20.96 21.63
CA GLU A 166 -11.68 -21.43 23.02
C GLU A 166 -11.64 -20.29 24.05
N ASP A 167 -10.89 -19.23 23.78
CA ASP A 167 -10.78 -18.05 24.63
C ASP A 167 -11.90 -17.01 24.39
N GLY A 168 -12.85 -17.29 23.50
CA GLY A 168 -14.00 -16.44 23.19
C GLY A 168 -13.74 -15.40 22.10
N ARG A 169 -12.49 -15.24 21.63
CA ARG A 169 -12.18 -14.34 20.50
C ARG A 169 -12.79 -14.86 19.20
N PRO A 170 -13.07 -13.98 18.21
CA PRO A 170 -13.55 -14.42 16.90
C PRO A 170 -12.50 -15.27 16.19
N MET A 171 -12.96 -16.32 15.50
CA MET A 171 -12.11 -17.15 14.65
C MET A 171 -11.91 -16.44 13.31
N HIS A 172 -10.67 -16.29 12.89
CA HIS A 172 -10.28 -15.77 11.59
C HIS A 172 -9.83 -16.88 10.63
N PRO A 173 -9.96 -16.68 9.30
CA PRO A 173 -10.52 -15.52 8.62
C PRO A 173 -12.05 -15.43 8.77
N ILE A 174 -12.58 -14.19 8.84
CA ILE A 174 -14.03 -13.97 8.94
C ILE A 174 -14.64 -13.88 7.55
N SER A 175 -15.55 -14.79 7.23
CA SER A 175 -16.29 -14.77 5.97
C SER A 175 -17.34 -13.64 5.94
N ALA A 176 -17.51 -12.99 4.78
CA ALA A 176 -18.59 -12.03 4.57
C ALA A 176 -19.99 -12.63 4.69
N SER A 177 -20.13 -13.97 4.73
CA SER A 177 -21.40 -14.63 5.05
C SER A 177 -21.95 -14.24 6.43
N ALA A 178 -21.07 -13.83 7.36
CA ALA A 178 -21.48 -13.29 8.67
C ALA A 178 -22.09 -11.88 8.56
N LEU A 179 -21.72 -11.10 7.54
CA LEU A 179 -22.29 -9.79 7.25
C LEU A 179 -23.62 -9.86 6.51
N LYS A 180 -23.84 -10.93 5.74
CA LYS A 180 -25.01 -11.06 4.85
C LYS A 180 -26.36 -10.80 5.53
N PRO A 181 -26.66 -11.35 6.72
CA PRO A 181 -27.92 -11.08 7.42
C PRO A 181 -28.09 -9.59 7.79
N VAL A 182 -26.97 -8.88 8.03
CA VAL A 182 -27.00 -7.44 8.34
C VAL A 182 -27.38 -6.64 7.11
N VAL A 183 -26.79 -6.96 5.96
CA VAL A 183 -27.11 -6.33 4.67
C VAL A 183 -28.58 -6.56 4.31
N GLU A 184 -29.09 -7.78 4.48
CA GLU A 184 -30.49 -8.15 4.26
C GLU A 184 -31.46 -7.40 5.20
N GLU A 185 -31.08 -7.17 6.47
CA GLU A 185 -31.84 -6.36 7.44
C GLU A 185 -31.95 -4.91 6.96
N TYR A 186 -30.84 -4.30 6.52
CA TYR A 186 -30.84 -2.94 5.99
C TYR A 186 -31.72 -2.82 4.74
N ALA A 187 -31.64 -3.79 3.83
CA ALA A 187 -32.48 -3.83 2.63
C ALA A 187 -33.98 -3.96 2.99
N ALA A 188 -34.34 -4.79 3.98
CA ALA A 188 -35.70 -4.95 4.47
C ALA A 188 -36.26 -3.66 5.09
N ASP A 189 -35.38 -2.85 5.70
CA ASP A 189 -35.71 -1.53 6.23
C ASP A 189 -35.75 -0.43 5.13
N GLY A 190 -35.47 -0.76 3.89
CA GLY A 190 -35.39 0.19 2.77
C GLY A 190 -34.18 1.13 2.86
N LYS A 191 -33.12 0.71 3.56
CA LYS A 191 -31.89 1.47 3.73
C LYS A 191 -30.76 0.86 2.89
N PRO A 192 -29.99 1.66 2.14
CA PRO A 192 -28.80 1.16 1.46
C PRO A 192 -27.71 0.79 2.49
N PHE A 193 -27.00 -0.31 2.25
CA PHE A 193 -25.80 -0.66 3.02
C PHE A 193 -24.57 -0.10 2.30
N ASN A 194 -23.98 0.97 2.82
CA ASN A 194 -22.86 1.68 2.20
C ASN A 194 -21.52 1.26 2.82
N MET A 195 -20.53 0.98 1.96
CA MET A 195 -19.13 0.77 2.37
C MET A 195 -18.19 1.70 1.60
N GLY A 196 -17.07 2.03 2.22
CA GLY A 196 -16.04 2.87 1.62
C GLY A 196 -14.96 2.04 0.89
N MET A 197 -14.50 2.54 -0.25
CA MET A 197 -13.29 2.08 -0.93
C MET A 197 -12.52 3.31 -1.43
N VAL A 198 -11.22 3.18 -1.72
CA VAL A 198 -10.37 4.35 -1.97
C VAL A 198 -10.40 4.84 -3.41
N PHE A 199 -10.60 3.94 -4.37
CA PHE A 199 -10.68 4.26 -5.79
C PHE A 199 -11.21 3.07 -6.60
N PRO A 200 -11.92 3.27 -7.75
CA PRO A 200 -12.54 2.18 -8.52
C PRO A 200 -11.59 1.10 -9.03
N VAL A 201 -10.32 1.42 -9.25
CA VAL A 201 -9.29 0.48 -9.75
C VAL A 201 -8.24 0.16 -8.70
N SER A 202 -8.61 0.23 -7.42
CA SER A 202 -7.75 -0.10 -6.29
C SER A 202 -7.86 -1.55 -5.87
N THR A 203 -6.79 -2.11 -5.30
CA THR A 203 -6.80 -3.38 -4.60
C THR A 203 -7.89 -3.40 -3.55
N HIS A 204 -8.02 -2.35 -2.74
CA HIS A 204 -9.08 -2.17 -1.73
C HIS A 204 -10.50 -2.39 -2.28
N ASN A 205 -10.79 -1.84 -3.49
CA ASN A 205 -12.10 -2.06 -4.14
C ASN A 205 -12.27 -3.51 -4.56
N TYR A 206 -11.22 -4.12 -5.14
CA TYR A 206 -11.31 -5.50 -5.62
C TYR A 206 -11.34 -6.51 -4.49
N GLU A 207 -10.61 -6.30 -3.42
CA GLU A 207 -10.62 -7.15 -2.22
C GLU A 207 -11.94 -7.04 -1.46
N LEU A 208 -12.47 -5.83 -1.28
CA LEU A 208 -13.78 -5.64 -0.69
C LEU A 208 -14.86 -6.34 -1.50
N ARG A 209 -14.83 -6.20 -2.83
CA ARG A 209 -15.74 -6.91 -3.74
C ARG A 209 -15.55 -8.42 -3.70
N TYR A 210 -14.29 -8.87 -3.62
CA TYR A 210 -13.97 -10.30 -3.52
C TYR A 210 -14.52 -10.90 -2.23
N TRP A 211 -14.24 -10.26 -1.09
CA TRP A 211 -14.72 -10.69 0.22
C TRP A 211 -16.25 -10.75 0.28
N LEU A 212 -16.94 -9.68 -0.14
CA LEU A 212 -18.40 -9.62 -0.21
C LEU A 212 -18.96 -10.76 -1.08
N ALA A 213 -18.42 -10.92 -2.28
CA ALA A 213 -18.86 -11.94 -3.23
C ALA A 213 -18.62 -13.37 -2.70
N SER A 214 -17.49 -13.65 -2.04
CA SER A 214 -17.22 -14.96 -1.43
C SER A 214 -18.23 -15.32 -0.33
N GLY A 215 -18.81 -14.32 0.34
CA GLY A 215 -19.88 -14.48 1.33
C GLY A 215 -21.29 -14.44 0.76
N GLY A 216 -21.44 -14.35 -0.57
CA GLY A 216 -22.74 -14.31 -1.26
C GLY A 216 -23.46 -12.97 -1.18
N ILE A 217 -22.72 -11.85 -1.06
CA ILE A 217 -23.21 -10.47 -1.13
C ILE A 217 -22.75 -9.88 -2.46
N HIS A 218 -23.66 -9.37 -3.26
CA HIS A 218 -23.33 -8.79 -4.57
C HIS A 218 -22.84 -7.35 -4.40
N PRO A 219 -21.57 -7.01 -4.79
CA PRO A 219 -21.01 -5.65 -4.61
C PRO A 219 -21.36 -4.70 -5.76
N GLY A 220 -22.11 -5.14 -6.75
CA GLY A 220 -22.50 -4.38 -7.95
C GLY A 220 -21.53 -4.51 -9.13
N PHE A 221 -21.97 -4.02 -10.29
CA PHE A 221 -21.19 -3.94 -11.52
C PHE A 221 -20.98 -2.51 -11.97
N TYR A 222 -19.92 -2.30 -12.74
CA TYR A 222 -19.70 -1.14 -13.60
C TYR A 222 -20.25 -1.43 -15.01
N SER A 223 -20.57 -0.39 -15.75
CA SER A 223 -20.83 -0.47 -17.20
C SER A 223 -20.28 0.77 -17.90
N PRO A 224 -20.18 0.79 -19.23
CA PRO A 224 -19.79 1.98 -19.96
C PRO A 224 -20.68 3.20 -19.69
N ASP A 225 -21.97 2.97 -19.41
CA ASP A 225 -22.96 4.01 -19.15
C ASP A 225 -23.14 4.32 -17.66
N ASP A 226 -22.63 3.46 -16.76
CA ASP A 226 -22.70 3.64 -15.32
C ASP A 226 -21.39 3.21 -14.64
N VAL A 227 -20.56 4.20 -14.35
CA VAL A 227 -19.25 4.03 -13.70
C VAL A 227 -19.33 4.06 -12.17
N SER A 228 -20.53 4.02 -11.58
CA SER A 228 -20.72 3.98 -10.13
C SER A 228 -20.29 2.66 -9.50
N GLY A 229 -20.35 1.57 -10.28
CA GLY A 229 -20.06 0.22 -9.79
C GLY A 229 -21.17 -0.35 -8.89
N GLN A 230 -22.41 0.18 -9.01
CA GLN A 230 -23.52 -0.14 -8.10
C GLN A 230 -24.65 -0.91 -8.78
N ILE A 231 -24.52 -1.27 -10.07
CA ILE A 231 -25.55 -2.03 -10.79
C ILE A 231 -25.76 -3.38 -10.09
N GLN A 232 -26.99 -3.67 -9.66
CA GLN A 232 -27.40 -4.89 -8.93
C GLN A 232 -26.69 -5.12 -7.58
N ALA A 233 -26.21 -4.07 -6.93
CA ALA A 233 -25.51 -4.19 -5.67
C ALA A 233 -26.46 -4.48 -4.49
N ASP A 234 -26.11 -5.47 -3.64
CA ASP A 234 -26.67 -5.65 -2.30
C ASP A 234 -25.99 -4.68 -1.31
N ALA A 235 -24.67 -4.43 -1.50
CA ALA A 235 -23.88 -3.45 -0.76
C ALA A 235 -23.30 -2.41 -1.72
N LEU A 236 -23.54 -1.13 -1.43
CA LEU A 236 -23.06 -0.01 -2.26
C LEU A 236 -21.65 0.39 -1.84
N LEU A 237 -20.74 0.53 -2.83
CA LEU A 237 -19.37 0.96 -2.58
C LEU A 237 -19.17 2.39 -3.07
N SER A 238 -18.56 3.23 -2.21
CA SER A 238 -18.32 4.66 -2.51
C SER A 238 -16.86 5.05 -2.27
N VAL A 239 -16.37 5.97 -3.09
CA VAL A 239 -15.00 6.48 -2.98
C VAL A 239 -14.87 7.38 -1.76
N THR A 240 -13.93 7.05 -0.88
CA THR A 240 -13.57 7.86 0.29
C THR A 240 -12.03 7.92 0.38
N PRO A 241 -11.41 9.10 0.49
CA PRO A 241 -9.96 9.20 0.68
C PRO A 241 -9.51 8.50 1.97
N PRO A 242 -8.36 7.78 1.98
CA PRO A 242 -7.91 6.98 3.11
C PRO A 242 -7.95 7.69 4.47
N PRO A 243 -7.39 8.91 4.66
CA PRO A 243 -7.41 9.57 5.96
C PRO A 243 -8.81 9.97 6.45
N GLN A 244 -9.81 9.97 5.56
CA GLN A 244 -11.21 10.32 5.89
C GLN A 244 -12.06 9.12 6.27
N MET A 245 -11.60 7.89 6.00
CA MET A 245 -12.35 6.65 6.26
C MET A 245 -12.85 6.54 7.71
N PRO A 246 -12.01 6.71 8.76
CA PRO A 246 -12.49 6.61 10.13
C PRO A 246 -13.55 7.66 10.49
N ALA A 247 -13.38 8.89 10.05
CA ALA A 247 -14.34 9.97 10.30
C ALA A 247 -15.69 9.74 9.58
N THR A 248 -15.64 9.19 8.35
CA THR A 248 -16.84 8.87 7.57
C THR A 248 -17.61 7.68 8.19
N LEU A 249 -16.89 6.70 8.76
CA LEU A 249 -17.47 5.60 9.54
C LEU A 249 -18.12 6.11 10.83
N GLU A 250 -17.41 6.94 11.59
CA GLU A 250 -17.91 7.55 12.85
C GLU A 250 -19.16 8.40 12.61
N ALA A 251 -19.23 9.09 11.47
CA ALA A 251 -20.41 9.87 11.07
C ALA A 251 -21.60 9.00 10.60
N GLY A 252 -21.44 7.68 10.45
CA GLY A 252 -22.48 6.78 9.97
C GLY A 252 -22.84 6.96 8.49
N THR A 253 -21.99 7.59 7.70
CA THR A 253 -22.17 7.73 6.24
C THR A 253 -21.86 6.44 5.51
N ILE A 254 -20.88 5.70 6.00
CA ILE A 254 -20.54 4.33 5.61
C ILE A 254 -20.60 3.43 6.84
N TYR A 255 -20.87 2.14 6.62
CA TYR A 255 -21.00 1.13 7.69
C TYR A 255 -19.78 0.21 7.79
N GLY A 256 -18.89 0.31 6.83
CA GLY A 256 -17.59 -0.34 6.77
C GLY A 256 -16.78 0.21 5.63
N TYR A 257 -15.53 -0.21 5.52
CA TYR A 257 -14.63 0.19 4.44
C TYR A 257 -13.48 -0.80 4.27
N CYS A 258 -12.82 -0.76 3.11
CA CYS A 258 -11.49 -1.34 2.89
C CYS A 258 -10.48 -0.21 2.66
N VAL A 259 -9.39 -0.24 3.41
CA VAL A 259 -8.33 0.78 3.33
C VAL A 259 -6.99 0.21 3.79
N GLY A 260 -5.89 0.80 3.29
CA GLY A 260 -4.54 0.55 3.80
C GLY A 260 -4.32 1.15 5.18
N GLU A 261 -3.28 0.67 5.87
CA GLU A 261 -2.91 1.18 7.19
C GLU A 261 -2.30 2.60 7.13
N PRO A 262 -2.46 3.37 8.22
CA PRO A 262 -2.91 2.97 9.56
C PRO A 262 -4.41 3.20 9.86
N TRP A 263 -5.24 3.35 8.86
CA TRP A 263 -6.60 3.86 9.05
C TRP A 263 -7.58 2.82 9.61
N ASN A 264 -7.29 1.51 9.52
CA ASN A 264 -8.01 0.48 10.27
C ASN A 264 -7.61 0.52 11.74
N GLN A 265 -6.32 0.58 12.04
CA GLN A 265 -5.83 0.71 13.42
C GLN A 265 -6.28 2.02 14.09
N GLN A 266 -6.43 3.10 13.31
CA GLN A 266 -7.01 4.35 13.82
C GLN A 266 -8.47 4.18 14.28
N ALA A 267 -9.26 3.35 13.59
CA ALA A 267 -10.64 3.06 14.01
C ALA A 267 -10.67 2.24 15.32
N VAL A 268 -9.79 1.25 15.46
CA VAL A 268 -9.62 0.48 16.70
C VAL A 268 -9.20 1.39 17.86
N PHE A 269 -8.18 2.22 17.63
CA PHE A 269 -7.66 3.16 18.62
C PHE A 269 -8.75 4.12 19.12
N LYS A 270 -9.56 4.65 18.20
CA LYS A 270 -10.71 5.51 18.54
C LYS A 270 -11.89 4.74 19.13
N GLY A 271 -11.94 3.42 19.00
CA GLY A 271 -13.06 2.58 19.44
C GLY A 271 -14.35 2.80 18.64
N ILE A 272 -14.22 3.11 17.34
CA ILE A 272 -15.35 3.39 16.43
C ILE A 272 -15.62 2.29 15.42
N GLY A 273 -14.71 1.33 15.27
CA GLY A 273 -14.84 0.24 14.31
C GLY A 273 -13.95 -0.94 14.66
N VAL A 274 -14.22 -2.06 14.01
CA VAL A 274 -13.55 -3.34 14.18
C VAL A 274 -13.09 -3.85 12.81
N PRO A 275 -11.79 -4.02 12.58
CA PRO A 275 -11.28 -4.77 11.44
C PRO A 275 -11.77 -6.23 11.50
N VAL A 276 -12.49 -6.66 10.47
CA VAL A 276 -13.08 -8.01 10.43
C VAL A 276 -12.22 -8.98 9.63
N ILE A 277 -11.34 -8.47 8.78
CA ILE A 277 -10.43 -9.29 7.96
C ILE A 277 -9.32 -8.43 7.39
N THR A 278 -8.13 -9.00 7.25
CA THR A 278 -7.02 -8.42 6.50
C THR A 278 -7.02 -8.93 5.06
N ASP A 279 -6.38 -8.20 4.15
CA ASP A 279 -6.19 -8.64 2.77
C ASP A 279 -5.32 -9.89 2.67
N TYR A 280 -4.33 -10.05 3.57
CA TYR A 280 -3.57 -11.30 3.73
C TYR A 280 -4.47 -12.51 3.95
N GLU A 281 -5.58 -12.36 4.69
CA GLU A 281 -6.56 -13.42 4.92
C GLU A 281 -7.52 -13.62 3.73
N ILE A 282 -7.70 -12.59 2.88
CA ILE A 282 -8.50 -12.69 1.65
C ILE A 282 -7.71 -13.39 0.56
N TRP A 283 -6.47 -12.96 0.34
CA TRP A 283 -5.51 -13.54 -0.60
C TRP A 283 -4.08 -13.34 -0.08
N LYS A 284 -3.49 -14.42 0.39
CA LYS A 284 -2.15 -14.41 0.96
C LYS A 284 -1.12 -13.90 -0.05
N ASP A 285 -0.25 -12.98 0.40
CA ASP A 285 0.81 -12.35 -0.38
C ASP A 285 0.30 -11.64 -1.65
N ASN A 286 -0.85 -10.98 -1.53
CA ASN A 286 -1.43 -10.18 -2.61
C ASN A 286 -0.60 -8.92 -2.89
N PRO A 287 -0.49 -8.49 -4.18
CA PRO A 287 0.16 -7.23 -4.54
C PRO A 287 -0.73 -6.05 -4.14
N GLU A 288 -0.12 -4.93 -3.73
CA GLU A 288 -0.93 -3.80 -3.30
C GLU A 288 -0.57 -2.48 -4.00
N LYS A 289 0.63 -1.95 -3.82
CA LYS A 289 1.06 -0.69 -4.43
C LYS A 289 2.20 -0.90 -5.42
N VAL A 290 2.34 0.10 -6.30
CA VAL A 290 3.44 0.17 -7.25
C VAL A 290 4.03 1.57 -7.30
N PHE A 291 5.28 1.69 -7.72
CA PHE A 291 5.86 2.96 -8.12
C PHE A 291 5.59 3.18 -9.60
N GLY A 292 4.76 4.16 -9.93
CA GLY A 292 4.33 4.45 -11.30
C GLY A 292 5.00 5.71 -11.89
N ILE A 293 5.41 5.61 -13.15
CA ILE A 293 5.98 6.69 -13.97
C ILE A 293 5.35 6.67 -15.36
N THR A 294 5.42 7.76 -16.12
CA THR A 294 5.01 7.70 -17.52
C THR A 294 6.01 6.88 -18.33
N ALA A 295 5.54 6.18 -19.38
CA ALA A 295 6.42 5.46 -20.29
C ALA A 295 7.42 6.40 -20.94
N GLU A 296 7.00 7.62 -21.30
CA GLU A 296 7.86 8.67 -21.85
C GLU A 296 9.01 9.02 -20.88
N PHE A 297 8.70 9.20 -19.58
CA PHE A 297 9.74 9.44 -18.57
C PHE A 297 10.75 8.30 -18.51
N ALA A 298 10.29 7.04 -18.52
CA ALA A 298 11.17 5.87 -18.48
C ALA A 298 12.06 5.76 -19.72
N GLU A 299 11.53 6.11 -20.91
CA GLU A 299 12.27 6.08 -22.18
C GLU A 299 13.29 7.21 -22.30
N GLU A 300 12.92 8.42 -21.83
CA GLU A 300 13.80 9.59 -21.88
C GLU A 300 14.86 9.60 -20.78
N ASN A 301 14.61 8.91 -19.65
CA ASN A 301 15.45 8.92 -18.47
C ASN A 301 15.79 7.50 -17.96
N PRO A 302 16.37 6.61 -18.81
CA PRO A 302 16.59 5.21 -18.43
C PRO A 302 17.59 5.04 -17.27
N VAL A 303 18.67 5.83 -17.23
CA VAL A 303 19.65 5.75 -16.13
C VAL A 303 19.05 6.28 -14.83
N THR A 304 18.32 7.39 -14.90
CA THR A 304 17.59 7.95 -13.76
C THR A 304 16.55 6.97 -13.22
N THR A 305 15.77 6.34 -14.10
CA THR A 305 14.76 5.33 -13.71
C THR A 305 15.39 4.14 -13.01
N LYS A 306 16.55 3.66 -13.50
CA LYS A 306 17.32 2.60 -12.86
C LYS A 306 17.82 3.05 -11.47
N ALA A 307 18.35 4.26 -11.35
CA ALA A 307 18.82 4.82 -10.06
C ALA A 307 17.70 4.92 -9.04
N VAL A 308 16.51 5.40 -9.43
CA VAL A 308 15.31 5.43 -8.57
C VAL A 308 14.93 4.01 -8.12
N THR A 309 14.90 3.05 -9.04
CA THR A 309 14.55 1.65 -8.72
C THR A 309 15.55 1.03 -7.75
N ARG A 310 16.87 1.30 -7.90
CA ARG A 310 17.91 0.88 -6.96
C ARG A 310 17.68 1.43 -5.56
N ALA A 311 17.40 2.73 -5.44
CA ALA A 311 17.14 3.37 -4.15
C ALA A 311 15.90 2.75 -3.45
N LEU A 312 14.83 2.48 -4.20
CA LEU A 312 13.60 1.86 -3.68
C LEU A 312 13.83 0.40 -3.26
N ILE A 313 14.60 -0.39 -4.04
CA ILE A 313 14.98 -1.76 -3.64
C ILE A 313 15.74 -1.73 -2.31
N ARG A 314 16.73 -0.86 -2.15
CA ARG A 314 17.50 -0.72 -0.90
C ARG A 314 16.61 -0.32 0.29
N ALA A 315 15.65 0.56 0.07
CA ALA A 315 14.69 0.95 1.11
C ALA A 315 13.79 -0.23 1.53
N ALA A 316 13.31 -1.00 0.57
CA ALA A 316 12.52 -2.19 0.84
C ALA A 316 13.32 -3.28 1.58
N MET A 317 14.58 -3.52 1.17
CA MET A 317 15.52 -4.41 1.87
C MET A 317 15.68 -3.97 3.33
N TRP A 318 15.95 -2.69 3.57
CA TRP A 318 16.11 -2.14 4.92
C TRP A 318 14.85 -2.32 5.77
N LEU A 319 13.65 -2.15 5.20
CA LEU A 319 12.38 -2.34 5.91
C LEU A 319 12.20 -3.77 6.42
N ASP A 320 12.60 -4.78 5.66
CA ASP A 320 12.40 -6.21 6.00
C ASP A 320 13.64 -6.88 6.59
N GLU A 321 14.73 -6.13 6.77
CA GLU A 321 16.00 -6.64 7.27
C GLU A 321 15.84 -7.29 8.67
N ASN A 322 16.52 -8.43 8.90
CA ASN A 322 16.56 -9.12 10.18
C ASN A 322 15.18 -9.30 10.83
N ASP A 323 14.22 -9.88 10.11
CA ASP A 323 12.85 -10.11 10.59
C ASP A 323 12.16 -8.83 11.09
N ASN A 324 12.20 -7.78 10.29
CA ASN A 324 11.57 -6.49 10.58
C ASN A 324 12.26 -5.65 11.69
N ALA A 325 13.55 -5.86 11.95
CA ALA A 325 14.26 -5.17 13.03
C ALA A 325 14.21 -3.64 12.93
N ASN A 326 14.13 -3.10 11.70
CA ASN A 326 14.10 -1.66 11.44
C ASN A 326 12.68 -1.04 11.46
N ARG A 327 11.62 -1.86 11.64
CA ARG A 327 10.24 -1.37 11.56
C ARG A 327 9.89 -0.35 12.66
N ALA A 328 10.50 -0.45 13.85
CA ALA A 328 10.29 0.54 14.91
C ALA A 328 10.82 1.92 14.49
N GLU A 329 11.99 2.01 13.83
CA GLU A 329 12.50 3.26 13.29
C GLU A 329 11.63 3.78 12.13
N ALA A 330 11.15 2.89 11.26
CA ALA A 330 10.24 3.24 10.19
C ALA A 330 8.92 3.84 10.72
N VAL A 331 8.38 3.32 11.82
CA VAL A 331 7.20 3.86 12.51
C VAL A 331 7.43 5.30 12.94
N GLU A 332 8.56 5.60 13.57
CA GLU A 332 8.92 6.97 14.01
C GLU A 332 9.06 7.94 12.83
N ILE A 333 9.59 7.47 11.70
CA ILE A 333 9.67 8.26 10.47
C ILE A 333 8.28 8.53 9.92
N LEU A 334 7.47 7.47 9.72
CA LEU A 334 6.14 7.58 9.12
C LEU A 334 5.14 8.39 9.99
N ALA A 335 5.34 8.41 11.32
CA ALA A 335 4.49 9.18 12.23
C ALA A 335 4.64 10.69 12.06
N ARG A 336 5.71 11.17 11.42
CA ARG A 336 5.91 12.60 11.17
C ARG A 336 4.84 13.16 10.23
N SER A 337 4.47 14.41 10.44
CA SER A 337 3.38 15.10 9.73
C SER A 337 3.59 15.22 8.22
N GLU A 338 4.85 15.26 7.78
CA GLU A 338 5.25 15.27 6.37
C GLU A 338 4.97 13.96 5.63
N TYR A 339 4.88 12.83 6.33
CA TYR A 339 4.58 11.50 5.79
C TYR A 339 3.14 11.09 6.10
N VAL A 340 2.92 10.06 6.90
CA VAL A 340 1.58 9.58 7.24
C VAL A 340 0.91 10.51 8.25
N GLY A 341 1.62 10.87 9.32
CA GLY A 341 1.15 11.82 10.32
C GLY A 341 0.07 11.27 11.25
N ALA A 342 0.00 9.95 11.42
CA ALA A 342 -0.79 9.30 12.47
C ALA A 342 0.09 9.04 13.70
N ASP A 343 -0.53 8.77 14.85
CA ASP A 343 0.20 8.45 16.07
C ASP A 343 1.09 7.21 15.89
N ALA A 344 2.31 7.25 16.42
CA ALA A 344 3.27 6.16 16.28
C ALA A 344 2.72 4.82 16.81
N ASP A 345 2.02 4.83 17.94
CA ASP A 345 1.38 3.62 18.50
C ASP A 345 0.34 3.01 17.57
N VAL A 346 -0.38 3.84 16.79
CA VAL A 346 -1.37 3.39 15.81
C VAL A 346 -0.66 2.74 14.61
N ILE A 347 0.40 3.39 14.09
CA ILE A 347 1.20 2.85 12.98
C ILE A 347 1.88 1.55 13.40
N ALA A 348 2.44 1.48 14.61
CA ALA A 348 3.15 0.32 15.13
C ALA A 348 2.27 -0.95 15.17
N ASN A 349 0.96 -0.79 15.40
CA ASN A 349 0.05 -1.95 15.50
C ASN A 349 -0.04 -2.80 14.22
N SER A 350 0.38 -2.29 13.08
CA SER A 350 0.40 -3.04 11.81
C SER A 350 1.80 -3.17 11.22
N MET A 351 2.69 -2.20 11.49
CA MET A 351 4.03 -2.17 10.90
C MET A 351 5.04 -3.11 11.60
N THR A 352 4.80 -3.52 12.84
CA THR A 352 5.76 -4.29 13.64
C THR A 352 5.44 -5.79 13.75
N GLY A 353 4.70 -6.35 12.78
CA GLY A 353 4.38 -7.78 12.73
C GLY A 353 3.20 -8.20 13.59
N THR A 354 2.39 -7.26 14.03
CA THR A 354 1.16 -7.50 14.77
C THR A 354 -0.03 -6.81 14.12
N PHE A 355 -1.25 -7.19 14.51
CA PHE A 355 -2.47 -6.52 14.07
C PHE A 355 -3.52 -6.57 15.20
N GLU A 356 -4.14 -5.45 15.53
CA GLU A 356 -5.19 -5.39 16.54
C GLU A 356 -6.56 -5.36 15.87
N TYR A 357 -7.36 -6.43 16.05
CA TYR A 357 -8.71 -6.55 15.47
C TYR A 357 -9.77 -5.83 16.29
N GLU A 358 -9.80 -6.08 17.60
CA GLU A 358 -10.57 -5.33 18.58
C GLU A 358 -9.62 -4.79 19.64
N ARG A 359 -10.01 -3.76 20.37
CA ARG A 359 -9.19 -3.25 21.45
C ARG A 359 -8.87 -4.36 22.46
N GLY A 360 -7.58 -4.74 22.51
CA GLY A 360 -7.08 -5.83 23.35
C GLY A 360 -7.00 -7.19 22.64
N ASP A 361 -7.50 -7.34 21.41
CA ASP A 361 -7.28 -8.53 20.58
C ASP A 361 -6.16 -8.28 19.56
N LYS A 362 -4.95 -8.11 20.05
CA LYS A 362 -3.74 -7.97 19.25
C LYS A 362 -3.16 -9.35 18.95
N ARG A 363 -2.92 -9.62 17.67
CA ARG A 363 -2.42 -10.91 17.17
C ARG A 363 -1.11 -10.75 16.42
N GLU A 364 -0.29 -11.80 16.41
CA GLU A 364 0.90 -11.88 15.55
C GLU A 364 0.46 -12.09 14.10
N VAL A 365 0.87 -11.18 13.23
CA VAL A 365 0.66 -11.23 11.79
C VAL A 365 1.93 -10.66 11.12
N PRO A 366 3.06 -11.40 11.16
CA PRO A 366 4.36 -10.88 10.75
C PRO A 366 4.44 -10.48 9.28
N ASP A 367 3.59 -11.07 8.44
CA ASP A 367 3.52 -10.80 7.01
C ASP A 367 2.31 -9.92 6.63
N PHE A 368 1.74 -9.19 7.61
CA PHE A 368 0.64 -8.26 7.32
C PHE A 368 1.03 -7.21 6.27
N ASN A 369 2.26 -6.69 6.32
CA ASN A 369 2.79 -5.78 5.31
C ASN A 369 4.25 -6.13 5.03
N VAL A 370 4.54 -6.59 3.82
CA VAL A 370 5.85 -7.07 3.37
C VAL A 370 6.38 -6.16 2.29
N PHE A 371 7.64 -5.68 2.46
CA PHE A 371 8.22 -4.73 1.51
C PHE A 371 9.29 -5.35 0.60
N PHE A 372 9.98 -6.42 1.03
CA PHE A 372 11.04 -7.03 0.24
C PHE A 372 10.95 -8.56 0.19
N ARG A 373 10.69 -9.21 1.34
CA ARG A 373 10.59 -10.68 1.40
C ARG A 373 9.61 -11.19 0.35
N TYR A 374 9.76 -12.47 -0.06
CA TYR A 374 8.88 -13.13 -1.03
C TYR A 374 8.88 -12.46 -2.41
N ASN A 375 9.97 -11.76 -2.76
CA ASN A 375 10.09 -10.95 -3.98
C ASN A 375 8.99 -9.87 -4.11
N ALA A 376 8.61 -9.26 -2.99
CA ALA A 376 7.54 -8.27 -2.91
C ALA A 376 7.74 -7.10 -3.88
N THR A 377 8.99 -6.73 -4.15
CA THR A 377 9.35 -5.61 -5.03
C THR A 377 9.35 -5.93 -6.52
N TYR A 378 9.33 -7.21 -6.88
CA TYR A 378 9.34 -7.61 -8.29
C TYR A 378 7.95 -7.43 -8.92
N PRO A 379 7.82 -6.67 -10.02
CA PRO A 379 6.53 -6.42 -10.65
C PRO A 379 6.12 -7.61 -11.54
N TYR A 380 5.42 -8.59 -10.94
CA TYR A 380 4.98 -9.79 -11.64
C TYR A 380 3.86 -9.51 -12.65
N TYR A 381 3.95 -10.06 -13.85
CA TYR A 381 2.87 -10.02 -14.85
C TYR A 381 1.60 -10.69 -14.35
N SER A 382 1.71 -11.77 -13.57
CA SER A 382 0.55 -12.42 -12.96
C SER A 382 -0.25 -11.49 -12.07
N ASP A 383 0.40 -10.57 -11.36
CA ASP A 383 -0.27 -9.58 -10.51
C ASP A 383 -1.06 -8.58 -11.38
N ALA A 384 -0.43 -8.07 -12.45
CA ALA A 384 -1.13 -7.22 -13.43
C ALA A 384 -2.35 -7.93 -14.07
N VAL A 385 -2.19 -9.19 -14.43
CA VAL A 385 -3.29 -10.01 -15.00
C VAL A 385 -4.43 -10.18 -13.98
N TRP A 386 -4.12 -10.33 -12.69
CA TRP A 386 -5.17 -10.39 -11.68
C TRP A 386 -6.01 -9.11 -11.65
N TYR A 387 -5.38 -7.93 -11.64
CA TYR A 387 -6.11 -6.66 -11.69
C TYR A 387 -6.98 -6.54 -12.94
N LEU A 388 -6.46 -6.87 -14.10
CA LEU A 388 -7.22 -6.85 -15.36
C LEU A 388 -8.39 -7.84 -15.31
N SER A 389 -8.21 -9.01 -14.70
CA SER A 389 -9.28 -9.98 -14.50
C SER A 389 -10.37 -9.45 -13.56
N GLN A 390 -10.00 -8.74 -12.47
CA GLN A 390 -10.98 -8.08 -11.61
C GLN A 390 -11.70 -6.93 -12.32
N MET A 391 -10.99 -6.13 -13.15
CA MET A 391 -11.63 -5.11 -13.99
C MET A 391 -12.67 -5.74 -14.93
N ARG A 392 -12.37 -6.92 -15.49
CA ARG A 392 -13.31 -7.69 -16.31
C ARG A 392 -14.44 -8.26 -15.47
N ARG A 393 -14.14 -8.89 -14.34
CA ARG A 393 -15.12 -9.47 -13.41
C ARG A 393 -16.22 -8.48 -13.04
N TRP A 394 -15.87 -7.23 -12.84
CA TRP A 394 -16.79 -6.22 -12.36
C TRP A 394 -17.30 -5.26 -13.44
N GLY A 395 -16.97 -5.49 -14.72
CA GLY A 395 -17.53 -4.76 -15.86
C GLY A 395 -16.80 -3.48 -16.26
N GLN A 396 -15.66 -3.17 -15.66
CA GLN A 396 -14.81 -2.04 -16.07
C GLN A 396 -14.17 -2.30 -17.45
N ILE A 397 -13.85 -3.55 -17.74
CA ILE A 397 -13.58 -4.04 -19.10
C ILE A 397 -14.87 -4.69 -19.60
N SER A 398 -15.63 -3.98 -20.45
CA SER A 398 -16.95 -4.39 -20.91
C SER A 398 -16.89 -5.58 -21.87
N ASP A 399 -15.87 -5.66 -22.73
CA ASP A 399 -15.75 -6.66 -23.77
C ASP A 399 -14.96 -7.88 -23.31
N SER A 400 -15.34 -9.05 -23.81
CA SER A 400 -14.55 -10.28 -23.64
C SER A 400 -13.16 -10.11 -24.27
N LYS A 401 -12.13 -10.59 -23.56
CA LYS A 401 -10.73 -10.59 -23.98
C LYS A 401 -10.19 -12.01 -23.94
N ASP A 402 -9.29 -12.36 -24.84
CA ASP A 402 -8.55 -13.63 -24.79
C ASP A 402 -7.37 -13.54 -23.78
N ASP A 403 -6.83 -14.69 -23.37
CA ASP A 403 -5.73 -14.73 -22.40
C ASP A 403 -4.48 -14.00 -22.92
N ALA A 404 -4.25 -13.97 -24.24
CA ALA A 404 -3.14 -13.27 -24.85
C ALA A 404 -3.23 -11.74 -24.70
N TRP A 405 -4.44 -11.18 -24.70
CA TRP A 405 -4.64 -9.76 -24.45
C TRP A 405 -4.24 -9.37 -23.02
N TYR A 406 -4.55 -10.21 -22.02
CA TYR A 406 -4.17 -9.96 -20.63
C TYR A 406 -2.64 -9.98 -20.47
N ASP A 407 -1.96 -10.98 -21.05
CA ASP A 407 -0.50 -11.08 -21.02
C ASP A 407 0.15 -9.88 -21.71
N ALA A 408 -0.31 -9.50 -22.90
CA ALA A 408 0.24 -8.36 -23.67
C ALA A 408 0.07 -7.04 -22.91
N THR A 409 -1.10 -6.81 -22.29
CA THR A 409 -1.37 -5.59 -21.51
C THR A 409 -0.54 -5.55 -20.22
N ALA A 410 -0.35 -6.69 -19.56
CA ALA A 410 0.51 -6.78 -18.38
C ALA A 410 1.96 -6.41 -18.72
N ARG A 411 2.49 -6.90 -19.85
CA ARG A 411 3.86 -6.62 -20.32
C ARG A 411 4.06 -5.18 -20.81
N GLU A 412 3.00 -4.53 -21.29
CA GLU A 412 3.05 -3.12 -21.67
C GLU A 412 3.24 -2.20 -20.44
N VAL A 413 2.75 -2.62 -19.26
CA VAL A 413 2.68 -1.77 -18.05
C VAL A 413 3.72 -2.17 -17.01
N TYR A 414 3.85 -3.46 -16.71
CA TYR A 414 4.78 -3.95 -15.69
C TYR A 414 6.15 -4.22 -16.31
N ARG A 415 7.21 -3.61 -15.74
CA ARG A 415 8.56 -3.56 -16.31
C ARG A 415 9.60 -4.28 -15.44
N PRO A 416 9.48 -5.63 -15.29
CA PRO A 416 10.47 -6.42 -14.56
C PRO A 416 11.87 -6.37 -15.20
N ASP A 417 11.97 -6.01 -16.47
CA ASP A 417 13.25 -5.79 -17.17
C ASP A 417 14.04 -4.65 -16.51
N ILE A 418 13.40 -3.50 -16.25
CA ILE A 418 14.03 -2.35 -15.56
C ILE A 418 14.39 -2.73 -14.11
N TYR A 419 13.49 -3.47 -13.42
CA TYR A 419 13.75 -3.96 -12.07
C TYR A 419 15.01 -4.83 -12.02
N LEU A 420 15.12 -5.82 -12.91
CA LEU A 420 16.26 -6.75 -12.93
C LEU A 420 17.57 -6.06 -13.29
N GLU A 421 17.55 -5.06 -14.18
CA GLU A 421 18.73 -4.23 -14.46
C GLU A 421 19.20 -3.44 -13.23
N ALA A 422 18.28 -2.90 -12.45
CA ALA A 422 18.57 -2.22 -11.19
C ALA A 422 19.12 -3.19 -10.15
N ALA A 423 18.48 -4.34 -9.97
CA ALA A 423 18.89 -5.40 -9.05
C ALA A 423 20.30 -5.93 -9.40
N GLN A 424 20.58 -6.21 -10.69
CA GLN A 424 21.90 -6.67 -11.12
C GLN A 424 22.98 -5.63 -10.79
N SER A 425 22.69 -4.37 -11.02
CA SER A 425 23.63 -3.28 -10.71
C SER A 425 23.90 -3.18 -9.19
N LEU A 426 22.89 -3.41 -8.33
CA LEU A 426 23.10 -3.47 -6.87
C LEU A 426 24.00 -4.66 -6.46
N VAL A 427 23.82 -5.81 -7.11
CA VAL A 427 24.65 -7.00 -6.87
C VAL A 427 26.09 -6.75 -7.34
N ASP A 428 26.29 -6.16 -8.52
CA ASP A 428 27.61 -5.84 -9.07
C ASP A 428 28.38 -4.85 -8.19
N ASP A 429 27.67 -3.92 -7.53
CA ASP A 429 28.22 -2.94 -6.59
C ASP A 429 28.41 -3.52 -5.17
N GLY A 430 27.99 -4.75 -4.92
CA GLY A 430 28.04 -5.40 -3.60
C GLY A 430 27.08 -4.83 -2.56
N LEU A 431 25.99 -4.20 -3.01
CA LEU A 431 24.94 -3.60 -2.17
C LEU A 431 23.76 -4.53 -1.91
N ALA A 432 23.70 -5.67 -2.61
CA ALA A 432 22.68 -6.72 -2.43
C ALA A 432 23.28 -8.10 -2.76
N ASP A 433 22.66 -9.17 -2.25
CA ASP A 433 23.02 -10.54 -2.61
C ASP A 433 22.21 -10.98 -3.85
N ALA A 434 22.88 -11.68 -4.78
CA ALA A 434 22.21 -12.23 -5.95
C ALA A 434 21.09 -13.22 -5.58
N ALA A 435 21.18 -13.87 -4.43
CA ALA A 435 20.16 -14.81 -3.96
C ALA A 435 18.83 -14.13 -3.59
N ASP A 436 18.82 -12.81 -3.41
CA ASP A 436 17.64 -12.04 -3.00
C ASP A 436 16.68 -11.75 -4.16
N PHE A 437 17.03 -12.11 -5.40
CA PHE A 437 16.26 -11.72 -6.59
C PHE A 437 15.82 -12.91 -7.45
N PRO A 438 14.65 -12.82 -8.11
CA PRO A 438 14.05 -13.94 -8.86
C PRO A 438 14.54 -13.99 -10.32
N TRP A 439 15.85 -14.23 -10.55
CA TRP A 439 16.46 -14.22 -11.88
C TRP A 439 15.85 -15.21 -12.88
N GLU A 440 15.38 -16.36 -12.39
CA GLU A 440 14.89 -17.47 -13.20
C GLU A 440 13.40 -17.38 -13.54
N THR A 441 12.71 -16.32 -13.07
CA THR A 441 11.26 -16.18 -13.30
C THR A 441 10.97 -15.71 -14.73
N ASP A 442 9.87 -16.20 -15.30
CA ASP A 442 9.28 -15.67 -16.55
C ASP A 442 8.28 -14.52 -16.30
N GLY A 443 8.22 -14.02 -15.05
CA GLY A 443 7.32 -12.95 -14.62
C GLY A 443 5.95 -13.42 -14.11
N TYR A 444 5.76 -14.73 -13.94
CA TYR A 444 4.52 -15.30 -13.41
C TYR A 444 4.76 -16.02 -12.10
N LYS A 445 3.98 -15.67 -11.08
CA LYS A 445 3.93 -16.41 -9.81
C LYS A 445 3.41 -17.84 -10.05
N PRO A 446 3.75 -18.81 -9.20
CA PRO A 446 3.12 -20.13 -9.21
C PRO A 446 1.61 -20.03 -9.05
N VAL A 447 0.89 -21.06 -9.54
CA VAL A 447 -0.56 -21.19 -9.31
C VAL A 447 -0.82 -21.22 -7.80
N THR A 448 -1.78 -20.43 -7.35
CA THR A 448 -2.17 -20.38 -5.93
C THR A 448 -3.65 -20.70 -5.74
N SER A 449 -4.01 -21.21 -4.57
CA SER A 449 -5.38 -21.37 -4.10
C SER A 449 -5.55 -20.72 -2.72
N ASP A 450 -4.68 -19.79 -2.36
CA ASP A 450 -4.63 -19.12 -1.06
C ASP A 450 -5.62 -17.95 -0.97
N PHE A 451 -6.74 -18.06 -1.70
CA PHE A 451 -7.90 -17.17 -1.55
C PHE A 451 -8.84 -17.68 -0.46
N ILE A 452 -9.56 -16.78 0.18
CA ILE A 452 -10.51 -17.08 1.26
C ILE A 452 -11.57 -18.13 0.87
N ASP A 453 -11.92 -18.22 -0.42
CA ASP A 453 -12.87 -19.18 -0.97
C ASP A 453 -12.22 -20.41 -1.62
N GLY A 454 -10.88 -20.50 -1.58
CA GLY A 454 -10.11 -21.61 -2.12
C GLY A 454 -10.10 -21.69 -3.65
N VAL A 455 -10.54 -20.63 -4.35
CA VAL A 455 -10.49 -20.57 -5.80
C VAL A 455 -9.04 -20.55 -6.27
N SER A 456 -8.73 -21.36 -7.29
CA SER A 456 -7.40 -21.41 -7.87
C SER A 456 -7.19 -20.28 -8.88
N TYR A 457 -6.04 -19.60 -8.78
CA TYR A 457 -5.61 -18.57 -9.71
C TYR A 457 -4.31 -18.95 -10.41
N ASP A 458 -4.36 -18.97 -11.74
CA ASP A 458 -3.20 -19.03 -12.64
C ASP A 458 -3.22 -17.77 -13.51
N GLY A 459 -2.20 -16.91 -13.35
CA GLY A 459 -2.09 -15.69 -14.15
C GLY A 459 -1.98 -15.93 -15.67
N ARG A 460 -1.65 -17.15 -16.10
CA ARG A 460 -1.61 -17.54 -17.53
C ARG A 460 -2.98 -17.93 -18.08
N GLN A 461 -4.00 -18.09 -17.22
CA GLN A 461 -5.34 -18.56 -17.57
C GLN A 461 -6.44 -17.68 -16.95
N PRO A 462 -6.42 -16.33 -17.18
CA PRO A 462 -7.37 -15.41 -16.55
C PRO A 462 -8.83 -15.73 -16.90
N ASN A 463 -9.12 -16.22 -18.09
CA ASN A 463 -10.48 -16.60 -18.47
C ASN A 463 -10.97 -17.83 -17.71
N ALA A 464 -10.13 -18.83 -17.49
CA ALA A 464 -10.47 -19.99 -16.66
C ALA A 464 -10.73 -19.57 -15.20
N TYR A 465 -9.93 -18.63 -14.67
CA TYR A 465 -10.16 -18.04 -13.36
C TYR A 465 -11.51 -17.31 -13.28
N LEU A 466 -11.85 -16.46 -14.26
CA LEU A 466 -13.14 -15.76 -14.32
C LEU A 466 -14.33 -16.74 -14.33
N GLU A 467 -14.23 -17.85 -15.09
CA GLU A 467 -15.27 -18.87 -15.12
C GLU A 467 -15.48 -19.61 -13.79
N SER A 468 -14.44 -19.70 -12.95
CA SER A 468 -14.49 -20.40 -11.65
C SER A 468 -15.17 -19.59 -10.54
N LEU A 469 -15.29 -18.25 -10.69
CA LEU A 469 -15.84 -17.37 -9.68
C LEU A 469 -17.37 -17.47 -9.58
N THR A 470 -17.92 -17.48 -8.39
CA THR A 470 -19.37 -17.62 -8.18
C THR A 470 -20.13 -16.35 -8.58
N ILE A 471 -19.66 -15.18 -8.14
CA ILE A 471 -20.25 -13.86 -8.44
C ILE A 471 -19.26 -13.06 -9.28
N GLY A 472 -19.73 -12.50 -10.37
CA GLY A 472 -18.96 -11.71 -11.32
C GLY A 472 -19.26 -12.11 -12.77
N LEU A 473 -18.90 -11.26 -13.71
CA LEU A 473 -19.05 -11.53 -15.14
C LEU A 473 -18.15 -12.68 -15.56
N LYS A 474 -18.74 -13.61 -16.29
CA LYS A 474 -18.02 -14.66 -17.00
C LYS A 474 -17.37 -14.09 -18.26
N THR A 475 -16.48 -14.87 -18.87
CA THR A 475 -15.69 -14.44 -20.02
C THR A 475 -16.53 -13.83 -21.15
N SER A 476 -17.67 -14.44 -21.49
CA SER A 476 -18.53 -14.01 -22.60
C SER A 476 -19.70 -13.10 -22.20
N GLN A 477 -19.92 -12.86 -20.89
CA GLN A 477 -21.01 -12.02 -20.40
C GLN A 477 -20.69 -10.55 -20.54
N THR A 478 -21.70 -9.71 -20.74
CA THR A 478 -21.58 -8.24 -20.74
C THR A 478 -22.64 -7.63 -19.83
N VAL A 479 -22.34 -6.46 -19.26
CA VAL A 479 -23.34 -5.61 -18.62
C VAL A 479 -23.90 -4.72 -19.70
N ALA A 480 -25.10 -5.02 -20.20
CA ALA A 480 -25.82 -4.11 -21.09
C ALA A 480 -26.65 -3.14 -20.24
N ALA A 481 -26.62 -1.84 -20.56
CA ALA A 481 -27.47 -0.75 -20.08
C ALA A 481 -28.44 -1.10 -18.90
N GLY A 482 -27.89 -1.45 -17.72
CA GLY A 482 -28.67 -1.74 -16.51
C GLY A 482 -29.16 -3.19 -16.33
N GLU A 483 -28.89 -4.10 -17.26
CA GLU A 483 -29.21 -5.52 -17.13
C GLU A 483 -27.96 -6.39 -17.24
N VAL A 484 -27.76 -7.28 -16.27
CA VAL A 484 -26.80 -8.38 -16.42
C VAL A 484 -27.49 -9.42 -17.29
N ILE A 485 -26.91 -9.75 -18.43
CA ILE A 485 -27.37 -10.87 -19.27
C ILE A 485 -26.85 -12.16 -18.60
N GLU A 486 -27.76 -12.95 -18.04
CA GLU A 486 -27.49 -14.30 -17.54
C GLU A 486 -27.05 -15.26 -18.68
#